data_1d496ca93aba8f7fd5951da590350b2b
#
_entry.id   1d496ca93aba8f7fd5951da590350b2b
#
_cell.length_a   1.000
_cell.length_b   1.000
_cell.length_c   1.000
_cell.angle_alpha   90.00
_cell.angle_beta   90.00
_cell.angle_gamma   90.00
#
_symmetry.space_group_name_H-M   'P 1'
#
loop_
_entity.id
_entity.type
_entity.pdbx_description
1 polymer ?
#
loop_
_entity_poly.entity_id
_entity_poly.type
_entity_poly.pdbx_seq_one_letter_code
_entity_poly.pdbx_strand_id
1 'polypeptide(L)'
;MTDFTMTTDADGVATIVWDTVGKSMNVMNQQGFTDLDALIDQALADDAVKGIIITSGKEGSFAGGMDLNIIAKMKESAGDDPARGLFDGLMGMHAILRKIERAGMDPKTNKGGKPIAAALPGTALGIGLEVPLACHRIFAADNPKAKIGLPEIMVGIFPGAGGTTRLSRKLGAMGASPLLLEGKLNDPMKAKAAGVVDEVVPADELLSAAKAWVLSEPNIVKPWDEKSYKMPGGAPYHPAGFMTFVGASAMVNGKTQGVYPAAKALLSAVYEGALVPFD
;
A
#
# COMPACT_ATOMS: atom_id res chain seq x y z
N MET A 1 -7.06 -11.04 21.43
CA MET A 1 -5.62 -11.13 21.12
C MET A 1 -5.37 -10.19 19.98
N THR A 2 -4.36 -9.34 20.09
CA THR A 2 -4.02 -8.38 19.02
C THR A 2 -3.18 -9.09 17.96
N ASP A 3 -3.40 -8.75 16.70
CA ASP A 3 -2.60 -9.28 15.57
C ASP A 3 -1.30 -8.48 15.38
N PHE A 4 -1.14 -7.37 16.08
CA PHE A 4 0.03 -6.50 16.00
C PHE A 4 0.65 -6.29 17.37
N THR A 5 1.97 -6.24 17.42
CA THR A 5 2.75 -5.88 18.60
C THR A 5 3.78 -4.83 18.24
N MET A 6 4.18 -3.99 19.19
CA MET A 6 5.21 -2.98 18.98
C MET A 6 6.27 -3.06 20.08
N THR A 7 7.53 -2.91 19.68
CA THR A 7 8.68 -2.76 20.58
C THR A 7 9.54 -1.60 20.10
N THR A 8 10.07 -0.80 21.01
CA THR A 8 11.02 0.28 20.70
C THR A 8 12.40 -0.10 21.22
N ASP A 9 13.41 -0.01 20.38
CA ASP A 9 14.78 -0.33 20.77
C ASP A 9 15.53 0.88 21.36
N ALA A 10 16.78 0.65 21.80
CA ALA A 10 17.60 1.69 22.44
C ALA A 10 17.99 2.84 21.50
N ASP A 11 17.92 2.66 20.18
CA ASP A 11 18.20 3.70 19.18
C ASP A 11 16.97 4.55 18.85
N GLY A 12 15.80 4.19 19.42
CA GLY A 12 14.52 4.86 19.21
C GLY A 12 13.79 4.39 17.95
N VAL A 13 14.01 3.16 17.49
CA VAL A 13 13.26 2.60 16.38
C VAL A 13 12.13 1.72 16.90
N ALA A 14 10.89 2.11 16.61
CA ALA A 14 9.71 1.33 16.90
C ALA A 14 9.49 0.27 15.80
N THR A 15 9.48 -1.00 16.18
CA THR A 15 9.17 -2.11 15.27
C THR A 15 7.77 -2.62 15.55
N ILE A 16 6.88 -2.47 14.57
CA ILE A 16 5.53 -3.00 14.57
C ILE A 16 5.53 -4.34 13.83
N VAL A 17 5.23 -5.40 14.54
CA VAL A 17 5.22 -6.78 14.01
C VAL A 17 3.78 -7.23 13.81
N TRP A 18 3.43 -7.58 12.59
CA TRP A 18 2.16 -8.22 12.25
C TRP A 18 2.28 -9.73 12.39
N ASP A 19 1.55 -10.33 13.31
CA ASP A 19 1.58 -11.77 13.56
C ASP A 19 0.19 -12.29 13.97
N THR A 20 -0.65 -12.56 12.96
CA THR A 20 -2.01 -13.08 13.18
C THR A 20 -1.96 -14.44 13.84
N VAL A 21 -2.51 -14.50 15.06
CA VAL A 21 -2.46 -15.70 15.91
C VAL A 21 -3.17 -16.89 15.26
N GLY A 22 -2.52 -18.04 15.25
CA GLY A 22 -3.08 -19.30 14.73
C GLY A 22 -3.22 -19.37 13.20
N LYS A 23 -2.66 -18.40 12.46
CA LYS A 23 -2.62 -18.41 10.99
C LYS A 23 -1.19 -18.61 10.49
N SER A 24 -1.05 -19.34 9.40
CA SER A 24 0.25 -19.50 8.70
C SER A 24 0.67 -18.26 7.93
N MET A 25 -0.28 -17.37 7.64
CA MET A 25 -0.08 -16.12 6.90
C MET A 25 -0.93 -15.04 7.53
N ASN A 26 -0.43 -13.81 7.58
CA ASN A 26 -1.21 -12.68 8.03
C ASN A 26 -2.36 -12.37 7.06
N VAL A 27 -3.53 -12.11 7.62
CA VAL A 27 -4.72 -11.69 6.88
C VAL A 27 -5.34 -10.52 7.62
N MET A 28 -5.48 -9.38 6.95
CA MET A 28 -6.04 -8.18 7.55
C MET A 28 -7.53 -8.37 7.84
N ASN A 29 -7.90 -8.10 9.07
CA ASN A 29 -9.27 -8.04 9.52
C ASN A 29 -9.60 -6.66 10.12
N GLN A 30 -10.85 -6.43 10.55
CA GLN A 30 -11.26 -5.15 11.12
C GLN A 30 -10.45 -4.77 12.37
N GLN A 31 -10.18 -5.74 13.25
CA GLN A 31 -9.38 -5.50 14.47
C GLN A 31 -7.93 -5.17 14.11
N GLY A 32 -7.36 -5.82 13.09
CA GLY A 32 -6.02 -5.54 12.61
C GLY A 32 -5.84 -4.08 12.15
N PHE A 33 -6.83 -3.51 11.47
CA PHE A 33 -6.81 -2.08 11.14
C PHE A 33 -6.83 -1.19 12.38
N THR A 34 -7.66 -1.52 13.36
CA THR A 34 -7.75 -0.77 14.63
C THR A 34 -6.45 -0.86 15.42
N ASP A 35 -5.86 -2.05 15.50
CA ASP A 35 -4.60 -2.28 16.22
C ASP A 35 -3.44 -1.53 15.53
N LEU A 36 -3.34 -1.62 14.21
CA LEU A 36 -2.30 -0.91 13.45
C LEU A 36 -2.43 0.61 13.63
N ASP A 37 -3.64 1.15 13.54
CA ASP A 37 -3.91 2.57 13.71
C ASP A 37 -3.47 3.07 15.09
N ALA A 38 -3.84 2.34 16.14
CA ALA A 38 -3.48 2.67 17.51
C ALA A 38 -1.96 2.63 17.76
N LEU A 39 -1.25 1.63 17.19
CA LEU A 39 0.19 1.52 17.34
C LEU A 39 0.95 2.61 16.56
N ILE A 40 0.44 3.01 15.40
CA ILE A 40 0.99 4.15 14.66
C ILE A 40 0.81 5.44 15.48
N ASP A 41 -0.39 5.69 16.03
CA ASP A 41 -0.62 6.86 16.89
C ASP A 41 0.32 6.87 18.10
N GLN A 42 0.48 5.72 18.78
CA GLN A 42 1.39 5.58 19.90
C GLN A 42 2.84 5.90 19.51
N ALA A 43 3.32 5.33 18.39
CA ALA A 43 4.68 5.57 17.92
C ALA A 43 4.92 7.01 17.48
N LEU A 44 3.91 7.65 16.87
CA LEU A 44 4.01 9.05 16.44
C LEU A 44 4.00 10.02 17.63
N ALA A 45 3.27 9.71 18.70
CA ALA A 45 3.16 10.53 19.91
C ALA A 45 4.38 10.42 20.84
N ASP A 46 5.18 9.37 20.74
CA ASP A 46 6.34 9.15 21.62
C ASP A 46 7.58 9.88 21.08
N ASP A 47 8.03 10.93 21.74
CA ASP A 47 9.22 11.72 21.34
C ASP A 47 10.52 10.90 21.33
N ALA A 48 10.59 9.76 22.04
CA ALA A 48 11.74 8.87 21.99
C ALA A 48 11.82 8.06 20.68
N VAL A 49 10.70 7.92 19.96
CA VAL A 49 10.64 7.21 18.68
C VAL A 49 11.12 8.13 17.56
N LYS A 50 12.23 7.76 16.92
CA LYS A 50 12.82 8.46 15.77
C LYS A 50 12.28 7.98 14.44
N GLY A 51 11.77 6.74 14.37
CA GLY A 51 11.16 6.17 13.18
C GLY A 51 10.58 4.80 13.43
N ILE A 52 9.90 4.25 12.42
CA ILE A 52 9.04 3.06 12.56
C ILE A 52 9.41 2.06 11.47
N ILE A 53 9.41 0.77 11.84
CA ILE A 53 9.49 -0.35 10.89
C ILE A 53 8.21 -1.17 11.03
N ILE A 54 7.53 -1.45 9.93
CA ILE A 54 6.41 -2.37 9.88
C ILE A 54 6.89 -3.66 9.22
N THR A 55 6.78 -4.79 9.94
CA THR A 55 7.23 -6.09 9.46
C THR A 55 6.24 -7.21 9.84
N SER A 56 6.60 -8.44 9.55
CA SER A 56 5.80 -9.63 9.85
C SER A 56 6.57 -10.61 10.74
N GLY A 57 5.86 -11.24 11.68
CA GLY A 57 6.36 -12.37 12.45
C GLY A 57 6.26 -13.71 11.71
N LYS A 58 5.71 -13.74 10.49
CA LYS A 58 5.58 -14.97 9.69
C LYS A 58 6.81 -15.20 8.84
N GLU A 59 7.38 -16.37 8.93
CA GLU A 59 8.52 -16.77 8.10
C GLU A 59 8.13 -16.79 6.62
N GLY A 60 8.91 -16.12 5.77
CA GLY A 60 8.72 -16.10 4.32
C GLY A 60 7.43 -15.43 3.83
N SER A 61 6.70 -14.72 4.72
CA SER A 61 5.46 -14.06 4.36
C SER A 61 5.29 -12.74 5.12
N PHE A 62 4.84 -11.69 4.42
CA PHE A 62 4.39 -10.47 5.06
C PHE A 62 2.88 -10.54 5.31
N ALA A 63 2.06 -10.66 4.26
CA ALA A 63 0.62 -10.87 4.39
C ALA A 63 0.00 -11.41 3.09
N GLY A 64 -1.06 -12.20 3.23
CA GLY A 64 -1.78 -12.83 2.12
C GLY A 64 -2.94 -12.02 1.56
N GLY A 65 -3.30 -10.91 2.18
CA GLY A 65 -4.43 -10.08 1.75
C GLY A 65 -5.39 -9.75 2.88
N MET A 66 -6.62 -9.38 2.51
CA MET A 66 -7.69 -8.99 3.43
C MET A 66 -8.72 -10.11 3.57
N ASP A 67 -9.31 -10.25 4.75
CA ASP A 67 -10.49 -11.10 4.94
C ASP A 67 -11.69 -10.51 4.18
N LEU A 68 -12.16 -11.22 3.17
CA LEU A 68 -13.26 -10.76 2.33
C LEU A 68 -14.59 -10.61 3.09
N ASN A 69 -14.73 -11.21 4.28
CA ASN A 69 -15.89 -11.01 5.13
C ASN A 69 -16.02 -9.56 5.64
N ILE A 70 -14.92 -8.78 5.62
CA ILE A 70 -14.98 -7.34 5.93
C ILE A 70 -15.95 -6.62 5.00
N ILE A 71 -15.91 -6.91 3.70
CA ILE A 71 -16.77 -6.27 2.70
C ILE A 71 -18.26 -6.56 2.99
N ALA A 72 -18.58 -7.80 3.36
CA ALA A 72 -19.94 -8.16 3.75
C ALA A 72 -20.38 -7.38 5.00
N LYS A 73 -19.55 -7.33 6.03
CA LYS A 73 -19.83 -6.59 7.27
C LYS A 73 -19.99 -5.08 7.05
N MET A 74 -19.19 -4.48 6.17
CA MET A 74 -19.36 -3.06 5.82
C MET A 74 -20.72 -2.78 5.20
N LYS A 75 -21.23 -3.69 4.35
CA LYS A 75 -22.58 -3.57 3.77
C LYS A 75 -23.67 -3.74 4.83
N GLU A 76 -23.52 -4.71 5.74
CA GLU A 76 -24.49 -4.97 6.80
C GLU A 76 -24.57 -3.81 7.81
N SER A 77 -23.44 -3.18 8.13
CA SER A 77 -23.38 -2.07 9.09
C SER A 77 -24.01 -0.77 8.57
N ALA A 78 -24.26 -0.67 7.29
CA ALA A 78 -24.81 0.53 6.64
C ALA A 78 -26.33 0.65 6.70
N GLY A 79 -27.06 -0.32 7.25
CA GLY A 79 -28.52 -0.32 7.30
C GLY A 79 -29.13 -0.23 5.90
N ASP A 80 -29.93 0.79 5.66
CA ASP A 80 -30.66 0.96 4.39
C ASP A 80 -29.82 1.48 3.22
N ASP A 81 -28.56 1.90 3.47
CA ASP A 81 -27.64 2.37 2.42
C ASP A 81 -26.30 1.58 2.41
N PRO A 82 -26.28 0.38 1.82
CA PRO A 82 -25.06 -0.44 1.72
C PRO A 82 -23.91 0.24 0.96
N ALA A 83 -24.22 1.13 0.02
CA ALA A 83 -23.17 1.86 -0.73
C ALA A 83 -22.47 2.88 0.17
N ARG A 84 -23.21 3.56 1.03
CA ARG A 84 -22.66 4.50 2.02
C ARG A 84 -21.75 3.78 3.02
N GLY A 85 -22.18 2.64 3.56
CA GLY A 85 -21.36 1.89 4.52
C GLY A 85 -20.08 1.36 3.91
N LEU A 86 -20.13 0.92 2.67
CA LEU A 86 -18.93 0.50 1.95
C LEU A 86 -17.98 1.68 1.72
N PHE A 87 -18.50 2.83 1.32
CA PHE A 87 -17.72 4.06 1.15
C PHE A 87 -17.06 4.50 2.45
N ASP A 88 -17.81 4.61 3.54
CA ASP A 88 -17.28 5.06 4.83
C ASP A 88 -16.23 4.08 5.38
N GLY A 89 -16.42 2.76 5.20
CA GLY A 89 -15.44 1.74 5.56
C GLY A 89 -14.13 1.85 4.76
N LEU A 90 -14.22 2.08 3.44
CA LEU A 90 -13.05 2.31 2.59
C LEU A 90 -12.32 3.61 2.97
N MET A 91 -13.04 4.69 3.23
CA MET A 91 -12.45 5.95 3.66
C MET A 91 -11.75 5.83 5.02
N GLY A 92 -12.26 5.01 5.94
CA GLY A 92 -11.58 4.67 7.19
C GLY A 92 -10.22 3.99 6.96
N MET A 93 -10.16 3.02 6.06
CA MET A 93 -8.88 2.39 5.68
C MET A 93 -7.93 3.38 5.01
N HIS A 94 -8.44 4.24 4.12
CA HIS A 94 -7.64 5.27 3.47
C HIS A 94 -7.04 6.25 4.50
N ALA A 95 -7.81 6.65 5.52
CA ALA A 95 -7.33 7.54 6.58
C ALA A 95 -6.16 6.94 7.36
N ILE A 96 -6.22 5.64 7.71
CA ILE A 96 -5.13 4.93 8.39
C ILE A 96 -3.87 4.89 7.51
N LEU A 97 -4.01 4.50 6.24
CA LEU A 97 -2.86 4.46 5.34
C LEU A 97 -2.30 5.86 5.05
N ARG A 98 -3.17 6.89 4.99
CA ARG A 98 -2.72 8.28 4.84
C ARG A 98 -1.99 8.77 6.10
N LYS A 99 -2.39 8.35 7.29
CA LYS A 99 -1.68 8.61 8.54
C LYS A 99 -0.26 8.03 8.49
N ILE A 100 -0.09 6.78 8.05
CA ILE A 100 1.23 6.15 7.83
C ILE A 100 2.05 6.98 6.84
N GLU A 101 1.47 7.40 5.75
CA GLU A 101 2.12 8.15 4.68
C GLU A 101 2.50 9.57 5.08
N ARG A 102 1.68 10.23 5.93
CA ARG A 102 1.98 11.55 6.48
C ARG A 102 2.88 11.48 7.71
N ALA A 103 2.84 10.39 8.46
CA ALA A 103 3.73 10.08 9.59
C ALA A 103 3.94 11.22 10.59
N GLY A 104 2.90 12.00 10.86
CA GLY A 104 2.95 13.17 11.74
C GLY A 104 3.52 14.45 11.09
N MET A 105 3.80 14.47 9.80
CA MET A 105 4.21 15.69 9.10
C MET A 105 3.16 16.79 9.20
N ASP A 106 3.61 18.02 9.42
CA ASP A 106 2.75 19.20 9.32
C ASP A 106 2.18 19.32 7.89
N PRO A 107 0.87 19.45 7.72
CA PRO A 107 0.23 19.40 6.40
C PRO A 107 0.55 20.59 5.50
N LYS A 108 1.02 21.71 6.06
CA LYS A 108 1.35 22.91 5.30
C LYS A 108 2.81 22.94 4.84
N THR A 109 3.69 22.40 5.67
CA THR A 109 5.14 22.50 5.45
C THR A 109 5.78 21.18 5.01
N ASN A 110 5.08 20.05 5.15
CA ASN A 110 5.59 18.69 4.95
C ASN A 110 6.84 18.40 5.82
N LYS A 111 6.91 18.94 7.04
CA LYS A 111 8.03 18.77 7.96
C LYS A 111 7.61 18.07 9.25
N GLY A 112 8.57 17.54 9.98
CA GLY A 112 8.38 17.03 11.34
C GLY A 112 7.84 15.61 11.44
N GLY A 113 7.71 14.89 10.34
CA GLY A 113 7.26 13.49 10.36
C GLY A 113 8.36 12.52 10.73
N LYS A 114 7.96 11.29 11.09
CA LYS A 114 8.88 10.18 11.40
C LYS A 114 8.98 9.22 10.21
N PRO A 115 10.19 8.79 9.79
CA PRO A 115 10.32 7.83 8.71
C PRO A 115 9.68 6.50 9.07
N ILE A 116 8.94 5.91 8.13
CA ILE A 116 8.30 4.60 8.26
C ILE A 116 8.78 3.71 7.11
N ALA A 117 9.45 2.61 7.43
CA ALA A 117 9.86 1.59 6.47
C ALA A 117 8.97 0.35 6.58
N ALA A 118 8.66 -0.28 5.45
CA ALA A 118 8.12 -1.63 5.42
C ALA A 118 9.26 -2.63 5.17
N ALA A 119 9.34 -3.67 5.99
CA ALA A 119 10.30 -4.76 5.86
C ALA A 119 9.55 -6.07 5.57
N LEU A 120 9.64 -6.55 4.32
CA LEU A 120 8.88 -7.69 3.82
C LEU A 120 9.74 -8.96 3.88
N PRO A 121 9.52 -9.89 4.83
CA PRO A 121 10.27 -11.14 4.86
C PRO A 121 9.88 -12.11 3.73
N GLY A 122 8.80 -11.82 2.99
CA GLY A 122 8.36 -12.65 1.89
C GLY A 122 7.08 -12.15 1.23
N THR A 123 6.14 -13.06 0.94
CA THR A 123 4.91 -12.80 0.18
C THR A 123 4.09 -11.64 0.74
N ALA A 124 3.72 -10.69 -0.14
CA ALA A 124 2.94 -9.49 0.19
C ALA A 124 1.86 -9.25 -0.88
N LEU A 125 0.61 -9.60 -0.59
CA LEU A 125 -0.49 -9.56 -1.55
C LEU A 125 -1.63 -8.65 -1.08
N GLY A 126 -2.26 -7.96 -2.02
CA GLY A 126 -3.41 -7.10 -1.72
C GLY A 126 -3.08 -6.05 -0.66
N ILE A 127 -3.88 -5.98 0.41
CA ILE A 127 -3.61 -5.06 1.54
C ILE A 127 -2.21 -5.25 2.13
N GLY A 128 -1.63 -6.47 2.03
CA GLY A 128 -0.25 -6.76 2.41
C GLY A 128 0.79 -6.04 1.55
N LEU A 129 0.42 -5.51 0.38
CA LEU A 129 1.24 -4.59 -0.40
C LEU A 129 0.74 -3.13 -0.26
N GLU A 130 -0.56 -2.89 -0.07
CA GLU A 130 -1.10 -1.54 0.05
C GLU A 130 -0.60 -0.82 1.31
N VAL A 131 -0.44 -1.52 2.44
CA VAL A 131 0.21 -0.99 3.66
C VAL A 131 1.68 -0.60 3.40
N PRO A 132 2.54 -1.46 2.85
CA PRO A 132 3.89 -1.09 2.42
C PRO A 132 3.95 0.09 1.45
N LEU A 133 3.02 0.20 0.50
CA LEU A 133 2.97 1.34 -0.43
C LEU A 133 2.69 2.68 0.28
N ALA A 134 2.03 2.67 1.42
CA ALA A 134 1.87 3.85 2.26
C ALA A 134 3.13 4.19 3.06
N CYS A 135 4.01 3.21 3.36
CA CYS A 135 5.31 3.44 4.00
C CYS A 135 6.24 4.21 3.06
N HIS A 136 7.23 4.91 3.62
CA HIS A 136 8.14 5.77 2.83
C HIS A 136 9.15 4.97 2.03
N ARG A 137 9.55 3.78 2.49
CA ARG A 137 10.46 2.86 1.79
C ARG A 137 10.05 1.41 2.03
N ILE A 138 10.21 0.59 1.00
CA ILE A 138 9.88 -0.84 1.03
C ILE A 138 11.15 -1.64 0.82
N PHE A 139 11.53 -2.39 1.85
CA PHE A 139 12.59 -3.40 1.80
C PHE A 139 11.96 -4.78 1.66
N ALA A 140 12.52 -5.63 0.82
CA ALA A 140 12.10 -7.01 0.69
C ALA A 140 13.31 -7.96 0.88
N ALA A 141 13.08 -9.07 1.55
CA ALA A 141 14.06 -10.14 1.60
C ALA A 141 14.25 -10.75 0.20
N ASP A 142 15.48 -11.10 -0.16
CA ASP A 142 15.79 -11.85 -1.36
C ASP A 142 15.27 -13.30 -1.21
N ASN A 143 14.00 -13.46 -1.51
CA ASN A 143 13.30 -14.73 -1.48
C ASN A 143 12.58 -14.94 -2.83
N PRO A 144 13.16 -15.73 -3.76
CA PRO A 144 12.60 -15.91 -5.11
C PRO A 144 11.23 -16.63 -5.12
N LYS A 145 10.84 -17.27 -4.00
CA LYS A 145 9.53 -17.90 -3.85
C LYS A 145 8.45 -16.91 -3.44
N ALA A 146 8.82 -15.75 -2.89
CA ALA A 146 7.88 -14.72 -2.48
C ALA A 146 7.12 -14.14 -3.68
N LYS A 147 5.88 -13.75 -3.43
CA LYS A 147 4.98 -13.12 -4.40
C LYS A 147 4.58 -11.75 -3.89
N ILE A 148 4.82 -10.72 -4.69
CA ILE A 148 4.51 -9.32 -4.38
C ILE A 148 3.58 -8.79 -5.48
N GLY A 149 2.40 -8.32 -5.13
CA GLY A 149 1.45 -7.79 -6.10
C GLY A 149 0.05 -7.55 -5.57
N LEU A 150 -0.83 -7.12 -6.47
CA LEU A 150 -2.22 -6.77 -6.20
C LEU A 150 -3.15 -7.63 -7.08
N PRO A 151 -3.48 -8.87 -6.64
CA PRO A 151 -4.22 -9.83 -7.45
C PRO A 151 -5.75 -9.63 -7.44
N GLU A 152 -6.26 -8.57 -6.85
CA GLU A 152 -7.69 -8.32 -6.63
C GLU A 152 -8.50 -8.40 -7.92
N ILE A 153 -7.94 -7.97 -9.05
CA ILE A 153 -8.60 -8.03 -10.34
C ILE A 153 -8.94 -9.47 -10.76
N MET A 154 -8.19 -10.46 -10.29
CA MET A 154 -8.42 -11.87 -10.60
C MET A 154 -9.69 -12.44 -9.96
N VAL A 155 -10.22 -11.76 -8.95
CA VAL A 155 -11.44 -12.15 -8.23
C VAL A 155 -12.60 -11.18 -8.42
N GLY A 156 -12.52 -10.30 -9.44
CA GLY A 156 -13.61 -9.41 -9.82
C GLY A 156 -13.72 -8.10 -9.03
N ILE A 157 -12.69 -7.76 -8.26
CA ILE A 157 -12.55 -6.48 -7.56
C ILE A 157 -11.22 -5.82 -7.97
N PHE A 158 -10.86 -4.69 -7.38
CA PHE A 158 -9.56 -4.05 -7.56
C PHE A 158 -9.08 -3.45 -6.23
N PRO A 159 -7.77 -3.11 -6.10
CA PRO A 159 -7.20 -2.63 -4.84
C PRO A 159 -7.94 -1.41 -4.30
N GLY A 160 -8.58 -1.56 -3.14
CA GLY A 160 -9.48 -0.57 -2.55
C GLY A 160 -8.87 0.25 -1.41
N ALA A 161 -7.76 -0.18 -0.81
CA ALA A 161 -7.13 0.55 0.28
C ALA A 161 -6.05 1.57 -0.19
N GLY A 162 -6.06 1.92 -1.48
CA GLY A 162 -5.20 2.95 -2.06
C GLY A 162 -4.03 2.45 -2.90
N GLY A 163 -3.93 1.14 -3.14
CA GLY A 163 -2.94 0.57 -4.06
C GLY A 163 -3.14 1.07 -5.49
N THR A 164 -4.39 1.19 -5.93
CA THR A 164 -4.75 1.78 -7.22
C THR A 164 -4.18 3.19 -7.37
N THR A 165 -4.37 4.06 -6.38
CA THR A 165 -3.89 5.44 -6.41
C THR A 165 -2.37 5.54 -6.27
N ARG A 166 -1.78 4.81 -5.29
CA ARG A 166 -0.33 4.90 -5.01
C ARG A 166 0.52 4.34 -6.13
N LEU A 167 0.16 3.15 -6.67
CA LEU A 167 0.93 2.58 -7.78
C LEU A 167 0.83 3.41 -9.05
N SER A 168 -0.37 3.91 -9.39
CA SER A 168 -0.54 4.77 -10.55
C SER A 168 0.25 6.08 -10.43
N ARG A 169 0.34 6.65 -9.23
CA ARG A 169 1.15 7.84 -8.97
C ARG A 169 2.65 7.55 -8.91
N LYS A 170 3.04 6.38 -8.40
CA LYS A 170 4.46 5.99 -8.31
C LYS A 170 5.04 5.60 -9.68
N LEU A 171 4.29 4.85 -10.48
CA LEU A 171 4.77 4.19 -11.71
C LEU A 171 4.18 4.77 -13.00
N GLY A 172 3.18 5.63 -12.89
CA GLY A 172 2.33 6.03 -14.01
C GLY A 172 1.30 4.95 -14.38
N ALA A 173 0.30 5.32 -15.17
CA ALA A 173 -0.78 4.41 -15.56
C ALA A 173 -0.28 3.17 -16.28
N MET A 174 0.67 3.32 -17.22
CA MET A 174 1.25 2.19 -17.96
C MET A 174 2.12 1.28 -17.08
N GLY A 175 2.96 1.85 -16.22
CA GLY A 175 3.82 1.07 -15.33
C GLY A 175 3.03 0.28 -14.28
N ALA A 176 1.90 0.83 -13.80
CA ALA A 176 1.01 0.17 -12.86
C ALA A 176 0.08 -0.87 -13.51
N SER A 177 -0.17 -0.78 -14.81
CA SER A 177 -1.13 -1.63 -15.54
C SER A 177 -0.94 -3.14 -15.33
N PRO A 178 0.26 -3.73 -15.44
CA PRO A 178 0.44 -5.17 -15.24
C PRO A 178 0.05 -5.63 -13.82
N LEU A 179 0.28 -4.80 -12.80
CA LEU A 179 -0.08 -5.14 -11.42
C LEU A 179 -1.58 -4.95 -11.17
N LEU A 180 -2.16 -3.88 -11.71
CA LEU A 180 -3.54 -3.51 -11.43
C LEU A 180 -4.57 -4.21 -12.33
N LEU A 181 -4.32 -4.25 -13.66
CA LEU A 181 -5.27 -4.78 -14.66
C LEU A 181 -5.06 -6.27 -14.97
N GLU A 182 -3.88 -6.81 -14.68
CA GLU A 182 -3.57 -8.22 -14.92
C GLU A 182 -3.34 -9.01 -13.62
N GLY A 183 -3.28 -8.33 -12.46
CA GLY A 183 -3.00 -8.96 -11.17
C GLY A 183 -1.64 -9.65 -11.12
N LYS A 184 -0.66 -9.15 -11.90
CA LYS A 184 0.66 -9.77 -12.02
C LYS A 184 1.39 -9.81 -10.69
N LEU A 185 1.87 -11.00 -10.33
CA LEU A 185 2.70 -11.22 -9.16
C LEU A 185 4.17 -11.26 -9.56
N ASN A 186 4.99 -10.53 -8.83
CA ASN A 186 6.44 -10.47 -9.05
C ASN A 186 7.17 -11.15 -7.88
N ASP A 187 8.34 -11.74 -8.15
CA ASP A 187 9.33 -12.00 -7.10
C ASP A 187 9.97 -10.67 -6.63
N PRO A 188 10.71 -10.64 -5.51
CA PRO A 188 11.28 -9.40 -4.97
C PRO A 188 12.16 -8.64 -5.98
N MET A 189 12.99 -9.34 -6.74
CA MET A 189 13.89 -8.72 -7.73
C MET A 189 13.10 -8.08 -8.88
N LYS A 190 12.06 -8.76 -9.38
CA LYS A 190 11.16 -8.19 -10.40
C LYS A 190 10.31 -7.06 -9.86
N ALA A 191 9.88 -7.14 -8.60
CA ALA A 191 9.16 -6.06 -7.93
C ALA A 191 10.04 -4.81 -7.78
N LYS A 192 11.34 -4.98 -7.46
CA LYS A 192 12.32 -3.88 -7.45
C LYS A 192 12.54 -3.31 -8.85
N ALA A 193 12.74 -4.16 -9.85
CA ALA A 193 12.92 -3.72 -11.24
C ALA A 193 11.69 -2.96 -11.78
N ALA A 194 10.48 -3.32 -11.32
CA ALA A 194 9.23 -2.61 -11.63
C ALA A 194 9.02 -1.33 -10.80
N GLY A 195 9.89 -1.02 -9.84
CA GLY A 195 9.77 0.16 -8.98
C GLY A 195 8.72 0.03 -7.87
N VAL A 196 8.20 -1.17 -7.61
CA VAL A 196 7.23 -1.44 -6.52
C VAL A 196 7.96 -1.52 -5.18
N VAL A 197 9.04 -2.30 -5.11
CA VAL A 197 9.95 -2.43 -3.98
C VAL A 197 11.15 -1.52 -4.20
N ASP A 198 11.61 -0.86 -3.16
CA ASP A 198 12.71 0.09 -3.27
C ASP A 198 14.07 -0.60 -3.10
N GLU A 199 14.14 -1.65 -2.25
CA GLU A 199 15.38 -2.38 -2.01
C GLU A 199 15.13 -3.87 -1.75
N VAL A 200 16.04 -4.72 -2.25
CA VAL A 200 16.07 -6.16 -1.97
C VAL A 200 17.40 -6.48 -1.31
N VAL A 201 17.35 -7.14 -0.17
CA VAL A 201 18.50 -7.46 0.68
C VAL A 201 18.45 -8.92 1.15
N PRO A 202 19.57 -9.51 1.60
CA PRO A 202 19.55 -10.81 2.27
C PRO A 202 18.52 -10.83 3.41
N ALA A 203 17.89 -11.98 3.64
CA ALA A 203 16.79 -12.08 4.61
C ALA A 203 17.22 -11.75 6.04
N ASP A 204 18.45 -12.11 6.42
CA ASP A 204 19.07 -11.83 7.72
C ASP A 204 19.47 -10.35 7.89
N GLU A 205 19.61 -9.60 6.79
CA GLU A 205 19.89 -8.16 6.80
C GLU A 205 18.63 -7.27 6.72
N LEU A 206 17.44 -7.86 6.54
CA LEU A 206 16.21 -7.12 6.23
C LEU A 206 15.89 -6.03 7.28
N LEU A 207 15.87 -6.38 8.55
CA LEU A 207 15.54 -5.44 9.61
C LEU A 207 16.65 -4.43 9.86
N SER A 208 17.92 -4.85 9.77
CA SER A 208 19.07 -3.96 9.94
C SER A 208 19.17 -2.92 8.82
N ALA A 209 18.90 -3.30 7.58
CA ALA A 209 18.84 -2.39 6.44
C ALA A 209 17.70 -1.36 6.58
N ALA A 210 16.49 -1.81 6.96
CA ALA A 210 15.36 -0.93 7.22
C ALA A 210 15.65 0.04 8.37
N LYS A 211 16.27 -0.44 9.47
CA LYS A 211 16.66 0.38 10.60
C LYS A 211 17.72 1.42 10.23
N ALA A 212 18.76 1.03 9.50
CA ALA A 212 19.79 1.95 9.05
C ALA A 212 19.20 3.09 8.21
N TRP A 213 18.25 2.76 7.32
CA TRP A 213 17.57 3.78 6.52
C TRP A 213 16.70 4.70 7.37
N VAL A 214 15.92 4.17 8.30
CA VAL A 214 15.06 4.96 9.19
C VAL A 214 15.88 5.97 10.01
N LEU A 215 17.07 5.55 10.49
CA LEU A 215 17.97 6.39 11.28
C LEU A 215 18.81 7.37 10.45
N SER A 216 18.80 7.27 9.12
CA SER A 216 19.55 8.17 8.22
C SER A 216 18.87 9.54 8.01
N GLU A 217 17.78 9.84 8.71
CA GLU A 217 16.98 11.07 8.55
C GLU A 217 16.58 11.34 7.10
N PRO A 218 15.97 10.37 6.41
CA PRO A 218 15.66 10.48 4.99
C PRO A 218 14.58 11.52 4.71
N ASN A 219 14.53 12.04 3.48
CA ASN A 219 13.34 12.74 3.02
C ASN A 219 12.18 11.74 2.90
N ILE A 220 11.08 12.00 3.64
CA ILE A 220 9.92 11.13 3.72
C ILE A 220 8.68 11.69 2.99
N VAL A 221 8.81 12.86 2.34
CA VAL A 221 7.71 13.43 1.56
C VAL A 221 7.44 12.55 0.36
N LYS A 222 6.21 12.08 0.23
CA LYS A 222 5.82 11.31 -0.96
C LYS A 222 5.82 12.21 -2.19
N PRO A 223 6.20 11.69 -3.36
CA PRO A 223 6.28 12.51 -4.57
C PRO A 223 4.99 13.30 -4.87
N TRP A 224 3.83 12.70 -4.64
CA TRP A 224 2.52 13.33 -4.88
C TRP A 224 2.11 14.38 -3.84
N ASP A 225 2.86 14.54 -2.75
CA ASP A 225 2.72 15.61 -1.76
C ASP A 225 3.62 16.81 -2.06
N GLU A 226 4.48 16.69 -3.07
CA GLU A 226 5.32 17.79 -3.52
C GLU A 226 4.59 18.64 -4.57
N LYS A 227 4.71 19.97 -4.46
CA LYS A 227 4.11 20.91 -5.42
C LYS A 227 4.57 20.70 -6.87
N SER A 228 5.77 20.17 -7.05
CA SER A 228 6.39 19.91 -8.35
C SER A 228 6.00 18.55 -8.95
N TYR A 229 5.21 17.76 -8.25
CA TYR A 229 4.87 16.40 -8.69
C TYR A 229 4.23 16.38 -10.08
N LYS A 230 4.72 15.48 -10.91
CA LYS A 230 4.14 15.14 -12.21
C LYS A 230 4.00 13.63 -12.30
N MET A 231 2.81 13.17 -12.63
CA MET A 231 2.55 11.75 -12.81
C MET A 231 3.45 11.16 -13.91
N PRO A 232 4.17 10.07 -13.67
CA PRO A 232 4.98 9.42 -14.69
C PRO A 232 4.12 9.03 -15.91
N GLY A 233 4.59 9.29 -17.12
CA GLY A 233 3.83 9.08 -18.35
C GLY A 233 2.78 10.14 -18.67
N GLY A 234 2.59 11.13 -17.77
CA GLY A 234 1.65 12.23 -17.95
C GLY A 234 0.27 11.98 -17.36
N ALA A 235 -0.33 13.05 -16.83
CA ALA A 235 -1.72 13.06 -16.39
C ALA A 235 -2.70 13.01 -17.59
N PRO A 236 -3.98 12.68 -17.39
CA PRO A 236 -4.95 12.53 -18.50
C PRO A 236 -5.10 13.75 -19.43
N TYR A 237 -4.89 14.95 -18.91
CA TYR A 237 -4.93 16.19 -19.68
C TYR A 237 -3.60 16.51 -20.41
N HIS A 238 -2.55 15.74 -20.17
CA HIS A 238 -1.28 15.86 -20.90
C HIS A 238 -1.35 15.00 -22.17
N PRO A 239 -0.80 15.43 -23.32
CA PRO A 239 -0.90 14.67 -24.58
C PRO A 239 -0.48 13.20 -24.47
N ALA A 240 0.63 12.91 -23.78
CA ALA A 240 1.09 11.53 -23.58
C ALA A 240 0.13 10.72 -22.69
N GLY A 241 -0.39 11.30 -21.62
CA GLY A 241 -1.37 10.66 -20.73
C GLY A 241 -2.70 10.42 -21.45
N PHE A 242 -3.20 11.39 -22.20
CA PHE A 242 -4.43 11.24 -22.97
C PHE A 242 -4.40 10.01 -23.90
N MET A 243 -3.34 9.86 -24.68
CA MET A 243 -3.18 8.70 -25.58
C MET A 243 -3.10 7.38 -24.80
N THR A 244 -2.47 7.38 -23.65
CA THR A 244 -2.41 6.22 -22.74
C THR A 244 -3.80 5.77 -22.31
N PHE A 245 -4.65 6.69 -21.85
CA PHE A 245 -5.99 6.35 -21.35
C PHE A 245 -6.96 5.96 -22.46
N VAL A 246 -6.87 6.59 -23.65
CA VAL A 246 -7.64 6.19 -24.84
C VAL A 246 -7.28 4.76 -25.24
N GLY A 247 -5.98 4.46 -25.36
CA GLY A 247 -5.49 3.13 -25.72
C GLY A 247 -5.84 2.07 -24.65
N ALA A 248 -5.72 2.41 -23.36
CA ALA A 248 -6.07 1.52 -22.26
C ALA A 248 -7.56 1.14 -22.27
N SER A 249 -8.44 2.09 -22.58
CA SER A 249 -9.89 1.84 -22.68
C SER A 249 -10.21 0.83 -23.76
N ALA A 250 -9.63 1.00 -24.96
CA ALA A 250 -9.78 0.07 -26.07
C ALA A 250 -9.23 -1.33 -25.74
N MET A 251 -8.04 -1.39 -25.13
CA MET A 251 -7.39 -2.64 -24.73
C MET A 251 -8.21 -3.40 -23.67
N VAL A 252 -8.69 -2.71 -22.64
CA VAL A 252 -9.54 -3.33 -21.59
C VAL A 252 -10.81 -3.87 -22.19
N ASN A 253 -11.50 -3.11 -23.06
CA ASN A 253 -12.70 -3.59 -23.74
C ASN A 253 -12.40 -4.80 -24.64
N GLY A 254 -11.30 -4.78 -25.40
CA GLY A 254 -10.89 -5.90 -26.24
C GLY A 254 -10.58 -7.17 -25.46
N LYS A 255 -9.82 -7.06 -24.35
CA LYS A 255 -9.46 -8.20 -23.49
C LYS A 255 -10.65 -8.76 -22.71
N THR A 256 -11.56 -7.92 -22.25
CA THR A 256 -12.68 -8.31 -21.39
C THR A 256 -13.98 -8.54 -22.13
N GLN A 257 -14.04 -8.24 -23.43
CA GLN A 257 -15.26 -8.24 -24.26
C GLN A 257 -16.42 -7.47 -23.61
N GLY A 258 -16.09 -6.51 -22.74
CA GLY A 258 -17.03 -5.69 -22.02
C GLY A 258 -17.76 -6.35 -20.84
N VAL A 259 -17.51 -7.64 -20.55
CA VAL A 259 -18.23 -8.41 -19.52
C VAL A 259 -17.56 -8.44 -18.16
N TYR A 260 -16.41 -7.78 -17.97
CA TYR A 260 -15.66 -7.73 -16.71
C TYR A 260 -15.66 -6.31 -16.10
N PRO A 261 -16.68 -5.98 -15.26
CA PRO A 261 -16.87 -4.61 -14.80
C PRO A 261 -15.72 -4.05 -13.96
N ALA A 262 -15.03 -4.91 -13.18
CA ALA A 262 -13.94 -4.48 -12.31
C ALA A 262 -12.80 -3.79 -13.08
N ALA A 263 -12.44 -4.29 -14.26
CA ALA A 263 -11.37 -3.70 -15.06
C ALA A 263 -11.75 -2.29 -15.60
N LYS A 264 -13.03 -2.09 -15.95
CA LYS A 264 -13.53 -0.77 -16.38
C LYS A 264 -13.57 0.21 -15.20
N ALA A 265 -14.10 -0.23 -14.05
CA ALA A 265 -14.20 0.59 -12.85
C ALA A 265 -12.78 0.98 -12.35
N LEU A 266 -11.83 0.03 -12.38
CA LEU A 266 -10.43 0.32 -12.06
C LEU A 266 -9.84 1.38 -13.00
N LEU A 267 -10.06 1.27 -14.30
CA LEU A 267 -9.54 2.24 -15.27
C LEU A 267 -10.14 3.64 -15.04
N SER A 268 -11.46 3.73 -14.74
CA SER A 268 -12.11 4.99 -14.34
C SER A 268 -11.49 5.55 -13.07
N ALA A 269 -11.28 4.73 -12.04
CA ALA A 269 -10.68 5.17 -10.78
C ALA A 269 -9.25 5.71 -10.96
N VAL A 270 -8.44 5.07 -11.81
CA VAL A 270 -7.09 5.56 -12.15
C VAL A 270 -7.15 6.88 -12.92
N TYR A 271 -8.06 6.98 -13.90
CA TYR A 271 -8.26 8.18 -14.70
C TYR A 271 -8.72 9.37 -13.84
N GLU A 272 -9.80 9.19 -13.10
CA GLU A 272 -10.39 10.23 -12.26
C GLU A 272 -9.45 10.65 -11.11
N GLY A 273 -8.81 9.66 -10.46
CA GLY A 273 -7.81 9.92 -9.43
C GLY A 273 -6.57 10.66 -9.92
N ALA A 274 -6.24 10.58 -11.22
CA ALA A 274 -5.15 11.34 -11.81
C ALA A 274 -5.51 12.80 -12.16
N LEU A 275 -6.82 13.17 -12.09
CA LEU A 275 -7.31 14.53 -12.36
C LEU A 275 -7.40 15.40 -11.10
N VAL A 276 -7.31 14.79 -9.92
CA VAL A 276 -7.52 15.45 -8.62
C VAL A 276 -6.25 15.39 -7.75
N PRO A 277 -6.11 16.24 -6.72
CA PRO A 277 -5.10 16.07 -5.68
C PRO A 277 -5.19 14.70 -5.01
N PHE A 278 -4.18 14.35 -4.21
CA PHE A 278 -4.17 13.06 -3.52
C PHE A 278 -5.25 12.97 -2.43
N ASP A 279 -5.46 14.06 -1.68
CA ASP A 279 -6.48 14.23 -0.63
C ASP A 279 -7.74 14.91 -1.17
#